data_c43a5229db4ebdd0c4256d9d08f67505
#
_entry.id   c43a5229db4ebdd0c4256d9d08f67505
#
_cell.length_a   1.000
_cell.length_b   1.000
_cell.length_c   1.000
_cell.angle_alpha   90.00
_cell.angle_beta   90.00
_cell.angle_gamma   90.00
#
_symmetry.space_group_name_H-M   'P 1'
#
loop_
_entity.id
_entity.type
_entity.pdbx_description
1 polymer ?
#
loop_
_entity_poly.entity_id
_entity_poly.type
_entity_poly.pdbx_seq_one_letter_code
_entity_poly.pdbx_strand_id
1 'polypeptide(L)'
;MKEIIITKNEENQRLDKFLLKYMNKASKGFIYKMLRKKRIKYNGGKAEGNELLRAGDTLRLYLAEETMQSFMEEKTVPAAKRHFGIVYEDDEILVVSKPAGLLTHPEKSSDTDTLIDQVLYYLYQKGQYTPAAESSFTPALCNRLDRNTSGIVIAGKTLQGVQAVNEIIRSRKLNKFYLTLVAGEIHEAGEITAYLTKDAEKNQVRISKREGSGARTMTKYRPLAHAKGYTLLEIQLITGKTHQIRAHMQAIGHPVAGDR
;
A
#
# COMPACT_ATOMS: atom_id res chain seq x y z
N MET A 1 33.63 0.95 -10.10
CA MET A 1 33.29 0.64 -8.69
C MET A 1 32.31 1.70 -8.21
N LYS A 2 31.20 1.30 -7.60
CA LYS A 2 30.22 2.21 -7.00
C LYS A 2 30.18 1.97 -5.50
N GLU A 3 30.26 3.05 -4.71
CA GLU A 3 30.06 3.03 -3.28
C GLU A 3 28.70 3.64 -2.95
N ILE A 4 27.95 3.01 -2.04
CA ILE A 4 26.63 3.45 -1.56
C ILE A 4 26.71 3.49 -0.05
N ILE A 5 26.35 4.62 0.54
CA ILE A 5 26.18 4.78 1.98
C ILE A 5 24.70 4.63 2.29
N ILE A 6 24.36 3.73 3.20
CA ILE A 6 22.98 3.49 3.59
C ILE A 6 22.46 4.67 4.41
N THR A 7 21.37 5.24 4.00
CA THR A 7 20.70 6.34 4.71
C THR A 7 19.60 5.79 5.63
N LYS A 8 18.93 6.68 6.39
CA LYS A 8 17.75 6.30 7.20
C LYS A 8 16.62 5.72 6.36
N ASN A 9 16.47 6.13 5.09
CA ASN A 9 15.44 5.60 4.18
C ASN A 9 15.75 4.18 3.68
N GLU A 10 16.96 3.68 3.87
CA GLU A 10 17.34 2.33 3.45
C GLU A 10 17.60 1.37 4.62
N GLU A 11 17.66 1.88 5.86
CA GLU A 11 17.90 1.03 7.04
C GLU A 11 16.73 0.06 7.33
N ASN A 12 16.97 -0.91 8.20
CA ASN A 12 15.99 -1.90 8.64
C ASN A 12 15.39 -2.77 7.52
N GLN A 13 16.09 -2.90 6.39
CA GLN A 13 15.79 -3.86 5.34
C GLN A 13 16.97 -4.79 5.09
N ARG A 14 16.70 -5.98 4.55
CA ARG A 14 17.76 -6.92 4.19
C ARG A 14 18.54 -6.42 2.98
N LEU A 15 19.85 -6.72 2.95
CA LEU A 15 20.72 -6.35 1.83
C LEU A 15 20.23 -6.87 0.48
N ASP A 16 19.76 -8.13 0.39
CA ASP A 16 19.23 -8.69 -0.85
C ASP A 16 17.99 -7.92 -1.35
N LYS A 17 17.13 -7.46 -0.44
CA LYS A 17 15.95 -6.65 -0.79
C LYS A 17 16.32 -5.24 -1.25
N PHE A 18 17.30 -4.63 -0.59
CA PHE A 18 17.85 -3.35 -1.02
C PHE A 18 18.42 -3.46 -2.45
N LEU A 19 19.29 -4.45 -2.69
CA LEU A 19 19.94 -4.65 -3.99
C LEU A 19 18.94 -4.89 -5.13
N LEU A 20 17.86 -5.63 -4.87
CA LEU A 20 16.78 -5.84 -5.85
C LEU A 20 15.98 -4.56 -6.15
N LYS A 21 15.88 -3.64 -5.22
CA LYS A 21 15.24 -2.33 -5.46
C LYS A 21 16.19 -1.35 -6.15
N TYR A 22 17.47 -1.39 -5.77
CA TYR A 22 18.50 -0.54 -6.35
C TYR A 22 18.79 -0.90 -7.81
N MET A 23 18.99 -2.19 -8.09
CA MET A 23 19.11 -2.77 -9.44
C MET A 23 17.76 -3.41 -9.83
N ASN A 24 16.76 -2.58 -10.08
CA ASN A 24 15.35 -2.96 -10.20
C ASN A 24 15.01 -3.86 -11.42
N LYS A 25 15.92 -3.92 -12.41
CA LYS A 25 15.84 -4.87 -13.55
C LYS A 25 16.66 -6.16 -13.31
N ALA A 26 17.42 -6.24 -12.20
CA ALA A 26 18.23 -7.42 -11.92
C ALA A 26 17.37 -8.57 -11.36
N SER A 27 17.63 -9.78 -11.85
CA SER A 27 17.02 -10.97 -11.27
C SER A 27 17.65 -11.31 -9.90
N LYS A 28 16.86 -11.97 -9.03
CA LYS A 28 17.36 -12.46 -7.74
C LYS A 28 18.59 -13.37 -7.93
N GLY A 29 18.58 -14.21 -8.98
CA GLY A 29 19.71 -15.07 -9.32
C GLY A 29 20.98 -14.29 -9.65
N PHE A 30 20.87 -13.16 -10.36
CA PHE A 30 22.01 -12.28 -10.65
C PHE A 30 22.59 -11.69 -9.37
N ILE A 31 21.75 -11.14 -8.49
CA ILE A 31 22.20 -10.56 -7.19
C ILE A 31 22.99 -11.60 -6.39
N TYR A 32 22.43 -12.80 -6.18
CA TYR A 32 23.12 -13.85 -5.42
C TYR A 32 24.38 -14.38 -6.13
N LYS A 33 24.44 -14.37 -7.47
CA LYS A 33 25.67 -14.67 -8.22
C LYS A 33 26.74 -13.64 -7.94
N MET A 34 26.41 -12.34 -7.85
CA MET A 34 27.36 -11.27 -7.54
C MET A 34 27.84 -11.32 -6.10
N LEU A 35 26.98 -11.64 -5.14
CA LEU A 35 27.34 -11.88 -3.74
C LEU A 35 28.34 -13.05 -3.62
N ARG A 36 28.06 -14.21 -4.22
CA ARG A 36 28.95 -15.38 -4.22
C ARG A 36 30.30 -15.08 -4.87
N LYS A 37 30.33 -14.29 -5.96
CA LYS A 37 31.56 -13.88 -6.63
C LYS A 37 32.30 -12.76 -5.87
N LYS A 38 31.86 -12.35 -4.67
CA LYS A 38 32.43 -11.27 -3.86
C LYS A 38 32.52 -9.93 -4.61
N ARG A 39 31.63 -9.73 -5.63
CA ARG A 39 31.52 -8.48 -6.38
C ARG A 39 30.70 -7.42 -5.62
N ILE A 40 30.03 -7.83 -4.55
CA ILE A 40 29.30 -6.93 -3.63
C ILE A 40 29.90 -7.15 -2.26
N LYS A 41 30.35 -6.06 -1.62
CA LYS A 41 30.90 -6.06 -0.26
C LYS A 41 30.05 -5.20 0.64
N TYR A 42 29.89 -5.63 1.88
CA TYR A 42 29.17 -4.94 2.95
C TYR A 42 30.18 -4.60 4.06
N ASN A 43 30.29 -3.32 4.42
CA ASN A 43 31.25 -2.80 5.41
C ASN A 43 32.68 -3.35 5.20
N GLY A 44 33.12 -3.41 3.93
CA GLY A 44 34.43 -3.93 3.55
C GLY A 44 34.55 -5.45 3.54
N GLY A 45 33.63 -6.19 4.15
CA GLY A 45 33.61 -7.65 4.26
C GLY A 45 32.84 -8.35 3.11
N LYS A 46 32.81 -9.69 3.18
CA LYS A 46 31.97 -10.53 2.33
C LYS A 46 30.51 -10.28 2.70
N ALA A 47 29.64 -10.13 1.68
CA ALA A 47 28.21 -9.99 1.85
C ALA A 47 27.49 -11.31 1.48
N GLU A 48 26.45 -11.68 2.23
CA GLU A 48 25.65 -12.89 2.01
C GLU A 48 24.22 -12.60 1.54
N GLY A 49 23.75 -11.36 1.75
CA GLY A 49 22.45 -10.87 1.30
C GLY A 49 21.36 -10.89 2.37
N ASN A 50 21.60 -11.52 3.53
CA ASN A 50 20.67 -11.57 4.65
C ASN A 50 20.95 -10.53 5.74
N GLU A 51 22.03 -9.76 5.60
CA GLU A 51 22.41 -8.69 6.51
C GLU A 51 21.28 -7.66 6.63
N LEU A 52 21.01 -7.23 7.85
CA LEU A 52 20.08 -6.12 8.11
C LEU A 52 20.86 -4.80 8.03
N LEU A 53 20.50 -3.96 7.09
CA LEU A 53 21.17 -2.68 6.84
C LEU A 53 20.89 -1.67 7.97
N ARG A 54 21.90 -0.88 8.31
CA ARG A 54 21.82 0.23 9.25
C ARG A 54 22.29 1.52 8.58
N ALA A 55 21.76 2.65 9.01
CA ALA A 55 22.23 3.94 8.54
C ALA A 55 23.74 4.11 8.81
N GLY A 56 24.48 4.56 7.80
CA GLY A 56 25.94 4.66 7.83
C GLY A 56 26.68 3.44 7.31
N ASP A 57 26.03 2.30 7.10
CA ASP A 57 26.66 1.14 6.46
C ASP A 57 27.11 1.46 5.03
N THR A 58 28.19 0.81 4.61
CA THR A 58 28.79 1.02 3.29
C THR A 58 28.66 -0.21 2.43
N LEU A 59 28.12 -0.05 1.23
CA LEU A 59 28.08 -1.09 0.19
C LEU A 59 29.03 -0.71 -0.93
N ARG A 60 29.90 -1.64 -1.34
CA ARG A 60 30.78 -1.48 -2.49
C ARG A 60 30.42 -2.49 -3.59
N LEU A 61 30.04 -1.96 -4.74
CA LEU A 61 29.65 -2.74 -5.92
C LEU A 61 30.81 -2.73 -6.93
N TYR A 62 31.47 -3.89 -7.10
CA TYR A 62 32.56 -4.10 -8.06
C TYR A 62 31.99 -4.63 -9.38
N LEU A 63 31.12 -3.83 -9.99
CA LEU A 63 30.51 -4.08 -11.29
C LEU A 63 30.96 -3.01 -12.28
N ALA A 64 31.01 -3.35 -13.58
CA ALA A 64 31.20 -2.36 -14.63
C ALA A 64 30.00 -1.39 -14.64
N GLU A 65 30.23 -0.14 -14.99
CA GLU A 65 29.21 0.89 -14.98
C GLU A 65 28.07 0.58 -15.96
N GLU A 66 28.41 0.12 -17.16
CA GLU A 66 27.47 -0.36 -18.17
C GLU A 66 26.57 -1.49 -17.63
N THR A 67 27.17 -2.44 -16.86
CA THR A 67 26.41 -3.53 -16.25
C THR A 67 25.43 -2.99 -15.21
N MET A 68 25.84 -2.02 -14.37
CA MET A 68 24.96 -1.42 -13.39
C MET A 68 23.83 -0.66 -14.08
N GLN A 69 24.12 0.18 -15.05
CA GLN A 69 23.13 0.93 -15.82
C GLN A 69 22.11 0.02 -16.53
N SER A 70 22.55 -1.12 -17.08
CA SER A 70 21.65 -2.08 -17.73
C SER A 70 20.62 -2.72 -16.76
N PHE A 71 20.93 -2.74 -15.47
CA PHE A 71 20.04 -3.26 -14.41
C PHE A 71 19.32 -2.17 -13.61
N MET A 72 19.51 -0.91 -13.94
CA MET A 72 18.83 0.23 -13.33
C MET A 72 17.86 0.85 -14.31
N GLU A 73 16.63 1.01 -13.91
CA GLU A 73 15.65 1.80 -14.63
C GLU A 73 15.56 3.18 -13.98
N GLU A 74 15.65 4.21 -14.79
CA GLU A 74 15.49 5.57 -14.30
C GLU A 74 14.05 5.75 -13.80
N LYS A 75 13.92 6.02 -12.51
CA LYS A 75 12.62 6.30 -11.91
C LYS A 75 12.22 7.72 -12.28
N THR A 76 11.12 7.86 -12.99
CA THR A 76 10.51 9.15 -13.27
C THR A 76 9.21 9.30 -12.48
N VAL A 77 8.83 10.54 -12.19
CA VAL A 77 7.51 10.85 -11.61
C VAL A 77 6.70 11.55 -12.69
N PRO A 78 5.73 10.85 -13.30
CA PRO A 78 4.85 11.48 -14.28
C PRO A 78 4.10 12.65 -13.66
N ALA A 79 3.91 13.73 -14.44
CA ALA A 79 3.10 14.84 -14.01
C ALA A 79 1.64 14.38 -13.79
N ALA A 80 1.09 14.73 -12.65
CA ALA A 80 -0.27 14.35 -12.25
C ALA A 80 -0.98 15.54 -11.60
N LYS A 81 -2.27 15.71 -11.90
CA LYS A 81 -3.06 16.77 -11.28
C LYS A 81 -3.59 16.28 -9.93
N ARG A 82 -3.34 17.06 -8.87
CA ARG A 82 -3.85 16.74 -7.54
C ARG A 82 -5.37 16.87 -7.47
N HIS A 83 -6.07 15.79 -7.15
CA HIS A 83 -7.51 15.73 -6.92
C HIS A 83 -7.87 15.37 -5.47
N PHE A 84 -6.88 15.06 -4.62
CA PHE A 84 -7.09 14.74 -3.22
C PHE A 84 -6.95 15.99 -2.31
N GLY A 85 -7.66 15.97 -1.18
CA GLY A 85 -7.45 16.92 -0.09
C GLY A 85 -6.37 16.44 0.87
N ILE A 86 -5.60 17.37 1.47
CA ILE A 86 -4.65 17.07 2.54
C ILE A 86 -5.37 17.24 3.88
N VAL A 87 -5.32 16.21 4.71
CA VAL A 87 -5.92 16.20 6.06
C VAL A 87 -4.85 16.46 7.12
N TYR A 88 -3.67 15.85 6.94
CA TYR A 88 -2.51 16.03 7.82
C TYR A 88 -1.24 15.73 7.05
N GLU A 89 -0.15 16.41 7.37
CA GLU A 89 1.17 16.16 6.82
C GLU A 89 2.24 16.51 7.85
N ASP A 90 3.22 15.61 8.01
CA ASP A 90 4.47 15.85 8.73
C ASP A 90 5.66 15.34 7.90
N ASP A 91 6.83 15.16 8.51
CA ASP A 91 8.03 14.69 7.81
C ASP A 91 7.96 13.20 7.43
N GLU A 92 7.14 12.40 8.11
CA GLU A 92 7.08 10.95 7.97
C GLU A 92 5.87 10.47 7.17
N ILE A 93 4.71 11.13 7.32
CA ILE A 93 3.45 10.70 6.73
C ILE A 93 2.68 11.85 6.06
N LEU A 94 1.83 11.47 5.12
CA LEU A 94 0.84 12.32 4.48
C LEU A 94 -0.53 11.64 4.56
N VAL A 95 -1.50 12.26 5.22
CA VAL A 95 -2.88 11.77 5.32
C VAL A 95 -3.73 12.56 4.34
N VAL A 96 -4.38 11.87 3.42
CA VAL A 96 -5.14 12.50 2.35
C VAL A 96 -6.60 12.05 2.37
N SER A 97 -7.48 12.94 1.92
CA SER A 97 -8.87 12.64 1.60
C SER A 97 -8.98 12.31 0.10
N LYS A 98 -9.15 11.04 -0.22
CA LYS A 98 -9.36 10.55 -1.58
C LYS A 98 -10.80 10.82 -2.02
N PRO A 99 -11.07 11.45 -3.16
CA PRO A 99 -12.42 11.55 -3.70
C PRO A 99 -12.93 10.20 -4.23
N ALA A 100 -14.25 10.06 -4.37
CA ALA A 100 -14.84 8.98 -5.15
C ALA A 100 -14.45 9.10 -6.63
N GLY A 101 -14.39 7.96 -7.34
CA GLY A 101 -14.00 7.89 -8.75
C GLY A 101 -12.50 7.74 -8.99
N LEU A 102 -11.64 8.11 -8.03
CA LEU A 102 -10.17 8.00 -8.14
C LEU A 102 -9.69 6.61 -7.71
N LEU A 103 -8.86 5.96 -8.53
CA LEU A 103 -8.15 4.72 -8.15
C LEU A 103 -7.09 5.02 -7.11
N THR A 104 -6.93 4.13 -6.14
CA THR A 104 -5.84 4.21 -5.14
C THR A 104 -4.49 3.83 -5.76
N HIS A 105 -4.47 2.73 -6.53
CA HIS A 105 -3.32 2.23 -7.28
C HIS A 105 -3.78 1.80 -8.68
N PRO A 106 -2.86 1.72 -9.65
CA PRO A 106 -3.18 1.15 -10.96
C PRO A 106 -3.68 -0.30 -10.81
N GLU A 107 -4.77 -0.63 -11.50
CA GLU A 107 -5.29 -2.01 -11.62
C GLU A 107 -4.80 -2.67 -12.91
N LYS A 108 -4.50 -1.85 -13.92
CA LYS A 108 -3.92 -2.24 -15.21
C LYS A 108 -2.73 -1.35 -15.51
N SER A 109 -1.83 -1.82 -16.37
CA SER A 109 -0.67 -1.04 -16.81
C SER A 109 -1.02 0.26 -17.55
N SER A 110 -2.24 0.34 -18.08
CA SER A 110 -2.76 1.54 -18.74
C SER A 110 -3.35 2.59 -17.79
N ASP A 111 -3.56 2.24 -16.52
CA ASP A 111 -4.13 3.17 -15.56
C ASP A 111 -3.07 4.20 -15.16
N THR A 112 -3.42 5.46 -15.33
CA THR A 112 -2.59 6.62 -15.01
C THR A 112 -3.37 7.55 -14.09
N ASP A 113 -2.67 8.53 -13.49
CA ASP A 113 -3.28 9.55 -12.63
C ASP A 113 -4.03 8.98 -11.42
N THR A 114 -3.53 7.86 -10.89
CA THR A 114 -4.06 7.27 -9.66
C THR A 114 -3.64 8.06 -8.43
N LEU A 115 -4.23 7.78 -7.26
CA LEU A 115 -3.87 8.50 -6.03
C LEU A 115 -2.38 8.41 -5.72
N ILE A 116 -1.74 7.25 -5.92
CA ILE A 116 -0.29 7.13 -5.68
C ILE A 116 0.51 7.99 -6.65
N ASP A 117 0.13 8.07 -7.92
CA ASP A 117 0.82 8.91 -8.91
C ASP A 117 0.73 10.39 -8.51
N GLN A 118 -0.46 10.84 -8.10
CA GLN A 118 -0.70 12.21 -7.63
C GLN A 118 0.06 12.53 -6.34
N VAL A 119 0.15 11.58 -5.38
CA VAL A 119 0.92 11.74 -4.14
C VAL A 119 2.42 11.84 -4.46
N LEU A 120 2.96 10.97 -5.32
CA LEU A 120 4.37 11.01 -5.71
C LEU A 120 4.72 12.33 -6.40
N TYR A 121 3.86 12.80 -7.31
CA TYR A 121 4.08 14.07 -8.00
C TYR A 121 4.00 15.27 -7.04
N TYR A 122 3.05 15.25 -6.10
CA TYR A 122 2.94 16.27 -5.05
C TYR A 122 4.23 16.35 -4.21
N LEU A 123 4.74 15.21 -3.73
CA LEU A 123 5.98 15.16 -2.93
C LEU A 123 7.21 15.57 -3.76
N TYR A 124 7.24 15.20 -5.04
CA TYR A 124 8.28 15.63 -5.97
C TYR A 124 8.29 17.16 -6.16
N GLN A 125 7.14 17.77 -6.40
CA GLN A 125 7.02 19.24 -6.53
C GLN A 125 7.44 19.98 -5.25
N LYS A 126 7.23 19.39 -4.06
CA LYS A 126 7.69 19.96 -2.78
C LYS A 126 9.18 19.71 -2.49
N GLY A 127 9.89 18.99 -3.34
CA GLY A 127 11.27 18.60 -3.08
C GLY A 127 11.44 17.57 -1.95
N GLN A 128 10.36 16.92 -1.54
CA GLN A 128 10.34 15.91 -0.47
C GLN A 128 10.54 14.49 -0.99
N TYR A 129 10.53 14.29 -2.28
CA TYR A 129 10.86 13.05 -2.98
C TYR A 129 11.57 13.36 -4.29
N THR A 130 12.78 12.82 -4.46
CA THR A 130 13.54 12.93 -5.71
C THR A 130 13.96 11.53 -6.14
N PRO A 131 13.34 10.95 -7.19
CA PRO A 131 13.60 9.57 -7.61
C PRO A 131 15.07 9.24 -7.85
N ALA A 132 15.83 10.19 -8.41
CA ALA A 132 17.26 10.03 -8.69
C ALA A 132 18.15 10.04 -7.43
N ALA A 133 17.70 10.69 -6.34
CA ALA A 133 18.42 10.73 -5.07
C ALA A 133 18.11 9.53 -4.17
N GLU A 134 16.96 8.87 -4.38
CA GLU A 134 16.51 7.75 -3.57
C GLU A 134 17.01 6.42 -4.14
N SER A 135 17.97 5.80 -3.46
CA SER A 135 18.59 4.54 -3.91
C SER A 135 17.58 3.39 -4.01
N SER A 136 16.69 3.25 -3.03
CA SER A 136 15.76 2.10 -3.00
C SER A 136 14.36 2.40 -2.47
N PHE A 137 14.13 3.54 -1.86
CA PHE A 137 12.84 3.92 -1.31
C PHE A 137 11.97 4.64 -2.36
N THR A 138 10.68 4.47 -2.25
CA THR A 138 9.65 5.24 -2.96
C THR A 138 8.49 5.41 -1.98
N PRO A 139 7.97 6.63 -1.77
CA PRO A 139 6.80 6.86 -0.94
C PRO A 139 5.64 5.96 -1.35
N ALA A 140 4.90 5.45 -0.37
CA ALA A 140 3.89 4.43 -0.61
C ALA A 140 2.62 4.65 0.20
N LEU A 141 1.47 4.25 -0.35
CA LEU A 141 0.22 4.25 0.39
C LEU A 141 0.16 3.03 1.32
N CYS A 142 -0.21 3.27 2.58
CA CYS A 142 -0.26 2.23 3.62
C CYS A 142 -1.63 1.52 3.68
N ASN A 143 -2.67 2.12 3.12
CA ASN A 143 -3.99 1.51 2.95
C ASN A 143 -4.56 1.86 1.58
N ARG A 144 -5.64 1.18 1.23
CA ARG A 144 -6.36 1.45 -0.03
C ARG A 144 -7.85 1.58 0.21
N LEU A 145 -8.49 2.34 -0.65
CA LEU A 145 -9.94 2.40 -0.81
C LEU A 145 -10.31 1.98 -2.24
N ASP A 146 -11.51 1.48 -2.42
CA ASP A 146 -12.03 1.16 -3.74
C ASP A 146 -12.20 2.45 -4.56
N ARG A 147 -12.29 2.34 -5.90
CA ARG A 147 -12.41 3.50 -6.81
C ARG A 147 -13.49 4.47 -6.34
N ASN A 148 -14.70 3.96 -6.08
CA ASN A 148 -15.87 4.77 -5.76
C ASN A 148 -16.04 5.07 -4.26
N THR A 149 -15.10 4.61 -3.42
CA THR A 149 -15.07 4.94 -1.99
C THR A 149 -14.23 6.17 -1.77
N SER A 150 -14.83 7.21 -1.20
CA SER A 150 -14.11 8.39 -0.68
C SER A 150 -13.63 8.16 0.74
N GLY A 151 -12.62 8.93 1.18
CA GLY A 151 -12.16 8.90 2.56
C GLY A 151 -10.64 8.89 2.72
N ILE A 152 -10.19 8.50 3.91
CA ILE A 152 -8.81 8.67 4.35
C ILE A 152 -7.89 7.59 3.78
N VAL A 153 -6.81 8.06 3.15
CA VAL A 153 -5.66 7.22 2.78
C VAL A 153 -4.40 7.82 3.39
N ILE A 154 -3.55 6.96 3.93
CA ILE A 154 -2.29 7.33 4.57
C ILE A 154 -1.16 6.92 3.65
N ALA A 155 -0.30 7.88 3.31
CA ALA A 155 0.95 7.65 2.61
C ALA A 155 2.13 7.79 3.57
N GLY A 156 3.09 6.89 3.54
CA GLY A 156 4.39 7.07 4.17
C GLY A 156 5.33 7.80 3.22
N LYS A 157 5.91 8.90 3.68
CA LYS A 157 6.87 9.73 2.95
C LYS A 157 8.28 9.17 3.07
N THR A 158 8.55 8.45 4.17
CA THR A 158 9.82 7.78 4.48
C THR A 158 9.60 6.29 4.70
N LEU A 159 10.67 5.49 4.66
CA LEU A 159 10.58 4.07 4.98
C LEU A 159 10.10 3.85 6.43
N GLN A 160 10.57 4.67 7.36
CA GLN A 160 10.16 4.61 8.76
C GLN A 160 8.66 4.90 8.91
N GLY A 161 8.16 5.94 8.25
CA GLY A 161 6.73 6.26 8.23
C GLY A 161 5.87 5.12 7.67
N VAL A 162 6.29 4.53 6.54
CA VAL A 162 5.60 3.35 5.96
C VAL A 162 5.59 2.18 6.95
N GLN A 163 6.71 1.87 7.57
CA GLN A 163 6.83 0.76 8.51
C GLN A 163 5.98 0.98 9.76
N ALA A 164 6.03 2.19 10.34
CA ALA A 164 5.25 2.54 11.53
C ALA A 164 3.73 2.43 11.28
N VAL A 165 3.24 3.02 10.20
CA VAL A 165 1.81 2.96 9.84
C VAL A 165 1.38 1.51 9.54
N ASN A 166 2.18 0.76 8.77
CA ASN A 166 1.88 -0.63 8.46
C ASN A 166 1.86 -1.51 9.73
N GLU A 167 2.73 -1.25 10.70
CA GLU A 167 2.71 -1.97 11.99
C GLU A 167 1.44 -1.66 12.79
N ILE A 168 1.02 -0.40 12.86
CA ILE A 168 -0.23 0.01 13.53
C ILE A 168 -1.44 -0.67 12.86
N ILE A 169 -1.46 -0.75 11.52
CA ILE A 169 -2.53 -1.43 10.77
C ILE A 169 -2.49 -2.94 11.01
N ARG A 170 -1.33 -3.57 10.96
CA ARG A 170 -1.13 -5.01 11.15
C ARG A 170 -1.49 -5.46 12.56
N SER A 171 -1.09 -4.69 13.56
CA SER A 171 -1.40 -4.95 14.97
C SER A 171 -2.85 -4.61 15.35
N ARG A 172 -3.67 -4.14 14.39
CA ARG A 172 -5.08 -3.73 14.59
C ARG A 172 -5.28 -2.64 15.63
N LYS A 173 -4.27 -1.82 15.84
CA LYS A 173 -4.36 -0.63 16.72
C LYS A 173 -5.10 0.53 16.05
N LEU A 174 -5.27 0.49 14.73
CA LEU A 174 -6.03 1.48 13.96
C LEU A 174 -7.48 1.00 13.79
N ASN A 175 -8.43 1.76 14.35
CA ASN A 175 -9.84 1.56 14.09
C ASN A 175 -10.23 2.18 12.74
N LYS A 176 -10.98 1.44 11.92
CA LYS A 176 -11.44 1.88 10.60
C LYS A 176 -12.95 2.00 10.59
N PHE A 177 -13.43 3.22 10.44
CA PHE A 177 -14.85 3.52 10.37
C PHE A 177 -15.25 4.03 9.00
N TYR A 178 -16.43 3.64 8.56
CA TYR A 178 -17.04 4.05 7.30
C TYR A 178 -18.48 4.48 7.51
N LEU A 179 -18.92 5.45 6.74
CA LEU A 179 -20.34 5.74 6.59
C LEU A 179 -20.84 5.06 5.31
N THR A 180 -21.93 4.32 5.41
CA THR A 180 -22.48 3.54 4.30
C THR A 180 -23.98 3.66 4.28
N LEU A 181 -24.54 4.06 3.14
CA LEU A 181 -25.97 4.02 2.90
C LEU A 181 -26.35 2.66 2.33
N VAL A 182 -27.29 1.96 2.96
CA VAL A 182 -27.76 0.63 2.53
C VAL A 182 -29.25 0.65 2.24
N ALA A 183 -29.71 -0.23 1.34
CA ALA A 183 -31.13 -0.40 1.08
C ALA A 183 -31.82 -1.15 2.23
N GLY A 184 -33.05 -0.77 2.51
CA GLY A 184 -33.86 -1.34 3.60
C GLY A 184 -33.60 -0.66 4.95
N GLU A 185 -34.37 -1.07 5.94
CA GLU A 185 -34.32 -0.53 7.30
C GLU A 185 -33.64 -1.50 8.25
N ILE A 186 -32.57 -1.04 8.90
CA ILE A 186 -31.83 -1.76 9.93
C ILE A 186 -31.99 -0.95 11.23
N HIS A 187 -32.69 -1.49 12.21
CA HIS A 187 -33.01 -0.78 13.45
C HIS A 187 -32.01 -1.05 14.58
N GLU A 188 -31.28 -2.15 14.51
CA GLU A 188 -30.37 -2.56 15.56
C GLU A 188 -28.91 -2.65 15.08
N ALA A 189 -27.99 -2.41 16.00
CA ALA A 189 -26.58 -2.66 15.76
C ALA A 189 -26.29 -4.16 15.66
N GLY A 190 -25.29 -4.53 14.87
CA GLY A 190 -24.95 -5.93 14.70
C GLY A 190 -23.51 -6.17 14.28
N GLU A 191 -23.19 -7.46 14.17
CA GLU A 191 -21.89 -7.94 13.71
C GLU A 191 -22.07 -9.03 12.65
N ILE A 192 -21.28 -8.97 11.61
CA ILE A 192 -21.24 -9.99 10.56
C ILE A 192 -19.87 -10.63 10.57
N THR A 193 -19.82 -11.94 10.82
CA THR A 193 -18.64 -12.78 10.63
C THR A 193 -18.91 -13.73 9.46
N ALA A 194 -17.99 -13.73 8.49
CA ALA A 194 -18.12 -14.57 7.30
C ALA A 194 -16.72 -14.90 6.72
N TYR A 195 -16.70 -15.80 5.73
CA TYR A 195 -15.50 -16.18 4.99
C TYR A 195 -15.60 -15.65 3.55
N LEU A 196 -14.61 -14.84 3.14
CA LEU A 196 -14.57 -14.25 1.81
C LEU A 196 -13.55 -14.98 0.93
N THR A 197 -13.99 -15.38 -0.27
CA THR A 197 -13.13 -15.83 -1.36
C THR A 197 -13.21 -14.84 -2.50
N LYS A 198 -12.07 -14.54 -3.12
CA LYS A 198 -12.00 -13.71 -4.32
C LYS A 198 -11.91 -14.62 -5.53
N ASP A 199 -12.87 -14.52 -6.43
CA ASP A 199 -12.78 -15.05 -7.79
C ASP A 199 -11.94 -14.08 -8.62
N ALA A 200 -10.72 -14.49 -8.93
CA ALA A 200 -9.73 -13.62 -9.60
C ALA A 200 -10.13 -13.33 -11.07
N GLU A 201 -10.81 -14.26 -11.73
CA GLU A 201 -11.21 -14.11 -13.14
C GLU A 201 -12.40 -13.16 -13.28
N LYS A 202 -13.36 -13.23 -12.36
CA LYS A 202 -14.58 -12.42 -12.40
C LYS A 202 -14.49 -11.14 -11.57
N ASN A 203 -13.36 -10.92 -10.86
CA ASN A 203 -13.18 -9.84 -9.88
C ASN A 203 -14.34 -9.72 -8.87
N GLN A 204 -14.99 -10.85 -8.57
CA GLN A 204 -16.11 -10.95 -7.65
C GLN A 204 -15.67 -11.53 -6.32
N VAL A 205 -16.30 -11.07 -5.25
CA VAL A 205 -16.12 -11.61 -3.91
C VAL A 205 -17.31 -12.48 -3.57
N ARG A 206 -17.07 -13.74 -3.20
CA ARG A 206 -18.09 -14.66 -2.71
C ARG A 206 -18.02 -14.76 -1.21
N ILE A 207 -19.17 -14.77 -0.56
CA ILE A 207 -19.30 -14.91 0.88
C ILE A 207 -19.80 -16.31 1.25
N SER A 208 -19.25 -16.88 2.29
CA SER A 208 -19.67 -18.15 2.89
C SER A 208 -19.72 -18.05 4.40
N LYS A 209 -20.68 -18.71 5.01
CA LYS A 209 -20.71 -18.91 6.46
C LYS A 209 -19.88 -20.13 6.92
N ARG A 210 -19.44 -20.98 5.96
CA ARG A 210 -18.70 -22.21 6.24
C ARG A 210 -17.24 -21.90 6.59
N GLU A 211 -16.80 -22.37 7.73
CA GLU A 211 -15.42 -22.24 8.18
C GLU A 211 -14.43 -22.88 7.19
N GLY A 212 -13.29 -22.22 6.98
CA GLY A 212 -12.25 -22.67 6.05
C GLY A 212 -12.53 -22.42 4.56
N SER A 213 -13.70 -21.85 4.18
CA SER A 213 -14.03 -21.56 2.78
C SER A 213 -13.41 -20.27 2.22
N GLY A 214 -12.49 -19.64 2.98
CA GLY A 214 -11.84 -18.38 2.57
C GLY A 214 -11.23 -17.64 3.75
N ALA A 215 -10.91 -16.34 3.54
CA ALA A 215 -10.41 -15.50 4.61
C ALA A 215 -11.52 -15.11 5.59
N ARG A 216 -11.34 -15.37 6.87
CA ARG A 216 -12.28 -14.93 7.91
C ARG A 216 -12.34 -13.41 7.95
N THR A 217 -13.54 -12.85 7.90
CA THR A 217 -13.82 -11.42 7.91
C THR A 217 -14.85 -11.06 8.97
N MET A 218 -14.72 -9.86 9.54
CA MET A 218 -15.61 -9.36 10.58
C MET A 218 -15.88 -7.88 10.36
N THR A 219 -17.16 -7.52 10.39
CA THR A 219 -17.66 -6.15 10.25
C THR A 219 -18.70 -5.90 11.33
N LYS A 220 -18.57 -4.81 12.08
CA LYS A 220 -19.61 -4.30 12.98
C LYS A 220 -20.32 -3.16 12.32
N TYR A 221 -21.61 -3.02 12.58
CA TYR A 221 -22.41 -1.91 12.08
C TYR A 221 -23.38 -1.38 13.13
N ARG A 222 -23.68 -0.10 13.01
CA ARG A 222 -24.63 0.62 13.85
C ARG A 222 -25.47 1.57 13.00
N PRO A 223 -26.81 1.50 13.05
CA PRO A 223 -27.65 2.46 12.34
C PRO A 223 -27.52 3.85 12.98
N LEU A 224 -27.45 4.86 12.11
CA LEU A 224 -27.38 6.27 12.50
C LEU A 224 -28.66 7.02 12.15
N ALA A 225 -29.25 6.73 10.99
CA ALA A 225 -30.45 7.38 10.48
C ALA A 225 -31.18 6.51 9.46
N HIS A 226 -32.46 6.74 9.29
CA HIS A 226 -33.35 6.06 8.31
C HIS A 226 -34.07 7.11 7.49
N ALA A 227 -34.18 6.87 6.19
CA ALA A 227 -34.96 7.70 5.30
C ALA A 227 -35.33 6.94 4.02
N LYS A 228 -36.63 6.99 3.62
CA LYS A 228 -37.13 6.52 2.32
C LYS A 228 -36.70 5.10 1.96
N GLY A 229 -36.73 4.16 2.92
CA GLY A 229 -36.33 2.77 2.69
C GLY A 229 -34.82 2.54 2.64
N TYR A 230 -34.02 3.47 3.14
CA TYR A 230 -32.57 3.36 3.28
C TYR A 230 -32.16 3.57 4.74
N THR A 231 -31.04 2.96 5.11
CA THR A 231 -30.39 3.18 6.40
C THR A 231 -28.99 3.71 6.21
N LEU A 232 -28.65 4.81 6.89
CA LEU A 232 -27.26 5.26 7.04
C LEU A 232 -26.61 4.49 8.19
N LEU A 233 -25.55 3.77 7.91
CA LEU A 233 -24.80 2.98 8.88
C LEU A 233 -23.42 3.58 9.15
N GLU A 234 -23.00 3.56 10.41
CA GLU A 234 -21.61 3.55 10.77
C GLU A 234 -21.10 2.11 10.78
N ILE A 235 -20.03 1.86 10.06
CA ILE A 235 -19.44 0.53 9.94
C ILE A 235 -18.02 0.56 10.49
N GLN A 236 -17.70 -0.37 11.40
CA GLN A 236 -16.35 -0.62 11.88
C GLN A 236 -15.79 -1.88 11.20
N LEU A 237 -14.72 -1.72 10.42
CA LEU A 237 -13.99 -2.84 9.83
C LEU A 237 -12.96 -3.40 10.80
N ILE A 238 -13.24 -4.57 11.39
CA ILE A 238 -12.28 -5.32 12.22
C ILE A 238 -11.22 -5.98 11.32
N THR A 239 -11.64 -6.50 10.18
CA THR A 239 -10.76 -6.99 9.11
C THR A 239 -10.91 -6.09 7.89
N GLY A 240 -9.97 -6.12 6.95
CA GLY A 240 -10.04 -5.31 5.72
C GLY A 240 -9.73 -6.15 4.49
N LYS A 241 -10.76 -6.68 3.85
CA LYS A 241 -10.67 -7.39 2.58
C LYS A 241 -11.40 -6.60 1.48
N THR A 242 -10.97 -6.82 0.24
CA THR A 242 -11.57 -6.19 -0.94
C THR A 242 -13.09 -6.40 -0.92
N HIS A 243 -13.85 -5.32 -1.14
CA HIS A 243 -15.31 -5.30 -1.19
C HIS A 243 -16.02 -5.88 0.05
N GLN A 244 -15.33 -5.92 1.22
CA GLN A 244 -15.86 -6.60 2.41
C GLN A 244 -17.22 -6.01 2.86
N ILE A 245 -17.34 -4.68 2.97
CA ILE A 245 -18.59 -4.02 3.37
C ILE A 245 -19.70 -4.37 2.39
N ARG A 246 -19.43 -4.27 1.08
CA ARG A 246 -20.39 -4.58 0.02
C ARG A 246 -20.92 -6.02 0.15
N ALA A 247 -20.02 -7.00 0.22
CA ALA A 247 -20.38 -8.40 0.34
C ALA A 247 -21.13 -8.70 1.63
N HIS A 248 -20.71 -8.13 2.78
CA HIS A 248 -21.36 -8.34 4.07
C HIS A 248 -22.79 -7.76 4.09
N MET A 249 -22.97 -6.51 3.63
CA MET A 249 -24.28 -5.87 3.61
C MET A 249 -25.25 -6.57 2.65
N GLN A 250 -24.78 -6.99 1.47
CA GLN A 250 -25.56 -7.77 0.53
C GLN A 250 -26.01 -9.13 1.14
N ALA A 251 -25.11 -9.80 1.87
CA ALA A 251 -25.40 -11.12 2.47
C ALA A 251 -26.47 -11.10 3.57
N ILE A 252 -26.70 -9.94 4.20
CA ILE A 252 -27.78 -9.76 5.17
C ILE A 252 -29.04 -9.13 4.54
N GLY A 253 -29.09 -8.96 3.20
CA GLY A 253 -30.26 -8.44 2.49
C GLY A 253 -30.33 -6.92 2.39
N HIS A 254 -29.27 -6.20 2.79
CA HIS A 254 -29.19 -4.74 2.80
C HIS A 254 -28.03 -4.24 1.93
N PRO A 255 -28.07 -4.37 0.59
CA PRO A 255 -26.97 -3.98 -0.26
C PRO A 255 -26.66 -2.48 -0.15
N VAL A 256 -25.40 -2.13 -0.39
CA VAL A 256 -24.95 -0.72 -0.40
C VAL A 256 -25.68 0.02 -1.53
N ALA A 257 -26.24 1.17 -1.21
CA ALA A 257 -26.99 1.98 -2.17
C ALA A 257 -26.06 2.44 -3.32
N GLY A 258 -26.53 2.25 -4.56
CA GLY A 258 -25.77 2.58 -5.77
C GLY A 258 -24.67 1.58 -6.12
N ASP A 259 -24.52 0.49 -5.38
CA ASP A 259 -23.62 -0.60 -5.73
C ASP A 259 -24.20 -1.44 -6.88
N ARG A 260 -23.34 -1.80 -7.86
CA ARG A 260 -23.76 -2.55 -9.07
C ARG A 260 -23.25 -3.99 -9.03
#